data_ed012b961c4406324408724580103734
#
_entry.id   ed012b961c4406324408724580103734
#
_cell.length_a   1.000
_cell.length_b   1.000
_cell.length_c   1.000
_cell.angle_alpha   90.00
_cell.angle_beta   90.00
_cell.angle_gamma   90.00
#
_symmetry.space_group_name_H-M   'P 1'
#
loop_
_entity.id
_entity.type
_entity.pdbx_description
1 polymer ?
#
loop_
_entity_poly.entity_id
_entity_poly.type
_entity_poly.pdbx_seq_one_letter_code
_entity_poly.pdbx_strand_id
1 'polypeptide(L)'
;MFRLFISTTARFCQARGLAPALSFAIDCTRAAPWALRWTSFIDRFCQDRFGTAAPLNLIRAGLSRPGGIGRGRRISRLRAHYDVIGAYFAATAATRMVFERAVPMAVVAGEGGCVYQLEVLTPEAHMRDEGELMLALSHAGGTVAALPFRFGYCGGNRLALRLGRMHVAAEAELVETDLYGLPVRSVLMDGVYALARTLGMTEISTELDDNNAFWSDCGATYIPGGRFSLPLEAQFWHSEAGRTALGEAWVPQQMARAEIMSQANAAVGSWLRYDEAAHGRARRPVSVAAVK
;
A
#
# COMPACT_ATOMS: atom_id res chain seq x y z
N MET A 1 -12.73 11.25 -25.54
CA MET A 1 -11.39 10.65 -25.42
C MET A 1 -10.27 11.53 -25.98
N PHE A 2 -10.33 11.96 -27.23
CA PHE A 2 -9.30 12.82 -27.84
C PHE A 2 -9.10 14.16 -27.10
N ARG A 3 -10.17 14.80 -26.66
CA ARG A 3 -10.11 16.02 -25.83
C ARG A 3 -9.35 15.81 -24.52
N LEU A 4 -9.57 14.68 -23.83
CA LEU A 4 -8.86 14.36 -22.58
C LEU A 4 -7.36 14.20 -22.83
N PHE A 5 -6.98 13.51 -23.92
CA PHE A 5 -5.59 13.38 -24.31
C PHE A 5 -4.91 14.73 -24.57
N ILE A 6 -5.55 15.60 -25.36
CA ILE A 6 -5.03 16.95 -25.64
C ILE A 6 -4.89 17.75 -24.34
N SER A 7 -5.93 17.77 -23.50
CA SER A 7 -5.91 18.52 -22.26
C SER A 7 -4.82 18.03 -21.30
N THR A 8 -4.61 16.71 -21.21
CA THR A 8 -3.57 16.12 -20.38
C THR A 8 -2.18 16.45 -20.92
N THR A 9 -1.97 16.37 -22.24
CA THR A 9 -0.68 16.75 -22.87
C THR A 9 -0.40 18.23 -22.67
N ALA A 10 -1.40 19.10 -22.79
CA ALA A 10 -1.26 20.54 -22.52
C ALA A 10 -0.88 20.80 -21.05
N ARG A 11 -1.51 20.10 -20.09
CA ARG A 11 -1.15 20.18 -18.67
C ARG A 11 0.29 19.73 -18.42
N PHE A 12 0.76 18.67 -19.09
CA PHE A 12 2.16 18.24 -19.01
C PHE A 12 3.11 19.30 -19.55
N CYS A 13 2.76 19.93 -20.69
CA CYS A 13 3.55 20.99 -21.29
C CYS A 13 3.66 22.20 -20.35
N GLN A 14 2.55 22.62 -19.75
CA GLN A 14 2.53 23.73 -18.79
C GLN A 14 3.31 23.43 -17.51
N ALA A 15 3.22 22.21 -16.97
CA ALA A 15 3.82 21.84 -15.70
C ALA A 15 5.30 21.44 -15.80
N ARG A 16 5.73 20.87 -16.90
CA ARG A 16 7.05 20.22 -17.05
C ARG A 16 7.83 20.64 -18.30
N GLY A 17 7.25 21.45 -19.17
CA GLY A 17 7.83 21.89 -20.44
C GLY A 17 7.57 20.93 -21.60
N LEU A 18 8.05 21.32 -22.79
CA LEU A 18 7.74 20.68 -24.06
C LEU A 18 8.31 19.26 -24.19
N ALA A 19 9.54 19.04 -23.79
CA ALA A 19 10.22 17.74 -23.96
C ALA A 19 9.54 16.60 -23.14
N PRO A 20 9.22 16.76 -21.84
CA PRO A 20 8.41 15.79 -21.10
C PRO A 20 7.00 15.61 -21.67
N ALA A 21 6.36 16.64 -22.22
CA ALA A 21 5.06 16.55 -22.87
C ALA A 21 5.10 15.71 -24.16
N LEU A 22 6.12 15.87 -24.97
CA LEU A 22 6.34 15.06 -26.18
C LEU A 22 6.63 13.60 -25.81
N SER A 23 7.49 13.35 -24.82
CA SER A 23 7.74 11.98 -24.31
C SER A 23 6.43 11.33 -23.85
N PHE A 24 5.63 12.06 -23.08
CA PHE A 24 4.31 11.59 -22.65
C PHE A 24 3.39 11.28 -23.83
N ALA A 25 3.33 12.16 -24.83
CA ALA A 25 2.51 11.94 -26.03
C ALA A 25 2.96 10.71 -26.82
N ILE A 26 4.27 10.48 -26.96
CA ILE A 26 4.83 9.29 -27.60
C ILE A 26 4.48 8.03 -26.83
N ASP A 27 4.61 8.05 -25.50
CA ASP A 27 4.26 6.92 -24.64
C ASP A 27 2.77 6.61 -24.71
N CYS A 28 1.93 7.64 -24.78
CA CYS A 28 0.49 7.48 -24.97
C CYS A 28 0.15 6.87 -26.33
N THR A 29 0.81 7.29 -27.42
CA THR A 29 0.56 6.71 -28.75
C THR A 29 0.99 5.26 -28.83
N ARG A 30 2.14 4.92 -28.26
CA ARG A 30 2.64 3.53 -28.19
C ARG A 30 1.78 2.61 -27.31
N ALA A 31 1.07 3.17 -26.36
CA ALA A 31 0.20 2.48 -25.41
C ALA A 31 -1.29 2.75 -25.65
N ALA A 32 -1.65 3.28 -26.84
CA ALA A 32 -2.91 3.97 -27.11
C ALA A 32 -4.17 3.40 -26.43
N PRO A 33 -4.55 2.10 -26.59
CA PRO A 33 -5.77 1.62 -25.96
C PRO A 33 -5.70 1.63 -24.42
N TRP A 34 -4.54 1.32 -23.87
CA TRP A 34 -4.34 1.22 -22.42
C TRP A 34 -4.18 2.59 -21.77
N ALA A 35 -3.46 3.50 -22.44
CA ALA A 35 -3.30 4.87 -22.00
C ALA A 35 -4.66 5.58 -21.87
N LEU A 36 -5.51 5.44 -22.87
CA LEU A 36 -6.84 6.03 -22.86
C LEU A 36 -7.75 5.43 -21.79
N ARG A 37 -7.70 4.11 -21.61
CA ARG A 37 -8.47 3.44 -20.54
C ARG A 37 -8.01 3.89 -19.15
N TRP A 38 -6.71 4.01 -18.95
CA TRP A 38 -6.16 4.45 -17.67
C TRP A 38 -6.45 5.92 -17.38
N THR A 39 -6.13 6.83 -18.33
CA THR A 39 -6.36 8.26 -18.13
C THR A 39 -7.83 8.58 -17.90
N SER A 40 -8.74 7.94 -18.66
CA SER A 40 -10.19 8.11 -18.47
C SER A 40 -10.67 7.60 -17.12
N PHE A 41 -10.12 6.47 -16.65
CA PHE A 41 -10.47 5.91 -15.35
C PHE A 41 -9.99 6.81 -14.21
N ILE A 42 -8.70 7.15 -14.19
CA ILE A 42 -8.10 7.89 -13.07
C ILE A 42 -8.60 9.34 -13.01
N ASP A 43 -8.85 9.96 -14.16
CA ASP A 43 -9.40 11.31 -14.19
C ASP A 43 -10.85 11.34 -13.67
N ARG A 44 -11.67 10.37 -14.09
CA ARG A 44 -13.03 10.21 -13.54
C ARG A 44 -13.00 9.91 -12.06
N PHE A 45 -12.14 8.99 -11.62
CA PHE A 45 -11.96 8.66 -10.21
C PHE A 45 -11.63 9.90 -9.36
N CYS A 46 -10.68 10.72 -9.82
CA CYS A 46 -10.30 11.94 -9.11
C CYS A 46 -11.41 13.00 -9.15
N GLN A 47 -12.09 13.15 -10.29
CA GLN A 47 -13.19 14.09 -10.43
C GLN A 47 -14.37 13.71 -9.52
N ASP A 48 -14.79 12.44 -9.55
CA ASP A 48 -15.94 11.96 -8.79
C ASP A 48 -15.68 11.95 -7.26
N ARG A 49 -14.42 11.76 -6.87
CA ARG A 49 -14.06 11.62 -5.46
C ARG A 49 -13.56 12.89 -4.81
N PHE A 50 -12.84 13.71 -5.55
CA PHE A 50 -12.10 14.85 -5.02
C PHE A 50 -12.49 16.18 -5.71
N GLY A 51 -13.33 16.14 -6.73
CA GLY A 51 -13.69 17.32 -7.52
C GLY A 51 -12.54 17.92 -8.31
N THR A 52 -11.44 17.20 -8.47
CA THR A 52 -10.22 17.66 -9.14
C THR A 52 -9.77 16.74 -10.25
N ALA A 53 -9.04 17.28 -11.22
CA ALA A 53 -8.44 16.46 -12.26
C ALA A 53 -7.30 15.60 -11.70
N ALA A 54 -7.09 14.41 -12.28
CA ALA A 54 -6.04 13.51 -11.86
C ALA A 54 -4.65 14.17 -11.90
N PRO A 55 -3.79 13.98 -10.88
CA PRO A 55 -2.42 14.45 -10.89
C PRO A 55 -1.60 13.80 -12.02
N LEU A 56 -0.66 14.54 -12.57
CA LEU A 56 0.16 14.07 -13.69
C LEU A 56 1.02 12.84 -13.35
N ASN A 57 1.47 12.73 -12.09
CA ASN A 57 2.21 11.56 -11.62
C ASN A 57 1.35 10.28 -11.64
N LEU A 58 0.06 10.35 -11.28
CA LEU A 58 -0.86 9.23 -11.38
C LEU A 58 -1.14 8.83 -12.82
N ILE A 59 -1.36 9.81 -13.68
CA ILE A 59 -1.56 9.54 -15.12
C ILE A 59 -0.33 8.82 -15.67
N ARG A 60 0.87 9.29 -15.35
CA ARG A 60 2.13 8.71 -15.81
C ARG A 60 2.38 7.31 -15.22
N ALA A 61 1.96 7.04 -13.99
CA ALA A 61 2.12 5.73 -13.35
C ALA A 61 1.52 4.58 -14.18
N GLY A 62 0.36 4.77 -14.80
CA GLY A 62 -0.24 3.77 -15.67
C GLY A 62 0.43 3.60 -17.04
N LEU A 63 1.30 4.54 -17.42
CA LEU A 63 2.00 4.53 -18.71
C LEU A 63 3.43 3.98 -18.62
N SER A 64 4.02 4.02 -17.41
CA SER A 64 5.35 3.47 -17.18
C SER A 64 5.40 1.97 -17.52
N ARG A 65 6.55 1.50 -18.01
CA ARG A 65 6.80 0.08 -18.25
C ARG A 65 7.57 -0.49 -17.06
N PRO A 66 6.92 -1.18 -16.13
CA PRO A 66 7.67 -1.98 -15.18
C PRO A 66 8.29 -3.17 -15.91
N GLY A 67 9.45 -3.58 -15.49
CA GLY A 67 10.13 -4.75 -16.04
C GLY A 67 9.23 -5.99 -16.05
N GLY A 68 9.01 -6.58 -17.20
CA GLY A 68 8.37 -7.89 -17.34
C GLY A 68 6.83 -7.96 -17.27
N ILE A 69 6.11 -6.94 -16.80
CA ILE A 69 4.65 -6.97 -16.69
C ILE A 69 4.00 -6.33 -17.93
N GLY A 70 3.08 -7.06 -18.59
CA GLY A 70 2.31 -6.51 -19.70
C GLY A 70 1.43 -5.32 -19.28
N ARG A 71 1.38 -4.25 -20.12
CA ARG A 71 0.64 -3.00 -19.84
C ARG A 71 -0.80 -3.23 -19.39
N GLY A 72 -1.51 -4.15 -20.02
CA GLY A 72 -2.91 -4.45 -19.65
C GLY A 72 -3.04 -4.96 -18.22
N ARG A 73 -2.15 -5.86 -17.80
CA ARG A 73 -2.11 -6.42 -16.45
C ARG A 73 -1.77 -5.34 -15.42
N ARG A 74 -0.83 -4.43 -15.73
CA ARG A 74 -0.52 -3.31 -14.85
C ARG A 74 -1.73 -2.40 -14.65
N ILE A 75 -2.38 -1.98 -15.73
CA ILE A 75 -3.56 -1.11 -15.64
C ILE A 75 -4.70 -1.77 -14.88
N SER A 76 -4.93 -3.07 -15.06
CA SER A 76 -5.90 -3.81 -14.24
C SER A 76 -5.55 -3.77 -12.75
N ARG A 77 -4.26 -3.93 -12.41
CA ARG A 77 -3.78 -3.86 -11.02
C ARG A 77 -3.97 -2.47 -10.42
N LEU A 78 -3.60 -1.43 -11.15
CA LEU A 78 -3.80 -0.04 -10.75
C LEU A 78 -5.28 0.28 -10.53
N ARG A 79 -6.14 -0.10 -11.47
CA ARG A 79 -7.58 0.10 -11.33
C ARG A 79 -8.12 -0.58 -10.08
N ALA A 80 -7.80 -1.84 -9.87
CA ALA A 80 -8.23 -2.56 -8.67
C ALA A 80 -7.79 -1.86 -7.38
N HIS A 81 -6.55 -1.32 -7.35
CA HIS A 81 -6.05 -0.57 -6.20
C HIS A 81 -6.89 0.70 -5.93
N TYR A 82 -7.10 1.53 -6.94
CA TYR A 82 -7.89 2.76 -6.78
C TYR A 82 -9.38 2.49 -6.59
N ASP A 83 -9.92 1.41 -7.16
CA ASP A 83 -11.29 0.97 -6.88
C ASP A 83 -11.47 0.63 -5.39
N VAL A 84 -10.49 -0.04 -4.77
CA VAL A 84 -10.51 -0.31 -3.32
C VAL A 84 -10.43 1.00 -2.53
N ILE A 85 -9.49 1.90 -2.86
CA ILE A 85 -9.41 3.21 -2.19
C ILE A 85 -10.74 3.94 -2.30
N GLY A 86 -11.31 3.99 -3.48
CA GLY A 86 -12.59 4.65 -3.72
C GLY A 86 -13.77 4.00 -3.02
N ALA A 87 -13.81 2.69 -2.86
CA ALA A 87 -14.94 1.98 -2.27
C ALA A 87 -14.92 1.98 -0.74
N TYR A 88 -13.74 1.87 -0.12
CA TYR A 88 -13.61 1.60 1.31
C TYR A 88 -13.15 2.80 2.13
N PHE A 89 -12.39 3.75 1.55
CA PHE A 89 -11.85 4.87 2.31
C PHE A 89 -12.71 6.13 2.22
N ALA A 90 -12.81 6.86 3.32
CA ALA A 90 -13.41 8.18 3.36
C ALA A 90 -12.64 9.15 2.43
N ALA A 91 -13.32 10.17 1.91
CA ALA A 91 -12.73 11.10 0.95
C ALA A 91 -11.45 11.77 1.49
N THR A 92 -11.43 12.13 2.77
CA THR A 92 -10.26 12.73 3.44
C THR A 92 -9.05 11.80 3.44
N ALA A 93 -9.23 10.55 3.86
CA ALA A 93 -8.15 9.56 3.87
C ALA A 93 -7.71 9.19 2.45
N ALA A 94 -8.66 8.99 1.54
CA ALA A 94 -8.36 8.73 0.13
C ALA A 94 -7.58 9.89 -0.52
N THR A 95 -7.94 11.15 -0.20
CA THR A 95 -7.20 12.33 -0.68
C THR A 95 -5.75 12.28 -0.21
N ARG A 96 -5.53 12.01 1.09
CA ARG A 96 -4.16 11.89 1.62
C ARG A 96 -3.36 10.80 0.92
N MET A 97 -3.93 9.61 0.79
CA MET A 97 -3.27 8.49 0.12
C MET A 97 -2.93 8.76 -1.35
N VAL A 98 -3.72 9.58 -2.03
CA VAL A 98 -3.58 9.84 -3.48
C VAL A 98 -2.74 11.08 -3.77
N PHE A 99 -2.85 12.13 -2.95
CA PHE A 99 -2.23 13.44 -3.24
C PHE A 99 -1.18 13.87 -2.22
N GLU A 100 -1.30 13.42 -0.97
CA GLU A 100 -0.40 13.78 0.11
C GLU A 100 0.69 12.73 0.29
N ARG A 101 1.71 13.10 1.05
CA ARG A 101 2.89 12.24 1.23
C ARG A 101 2.74 11.26 2.36
N ALA A 102 1.98 11.60 3.40
CA ALA A 102 1.88 10.79 4.61
C ALA A 102 0.48 10.70 5.18
N VAL A 103 0.10 9.49 5.60
CA VAL A 103 -1.07 9.21 6.41
C VAL A 103 -0.59 8.50 7.67
N PRO A 104 -0.56 9.18 8.82
CA PRO A 104 -0.04 8.61 10.06
C PRO A 104 -0.92 7.43 10.52
N MET A 105 -0.28 6.38 10.99
CA MET A 105 -0.91 5.14 11.41
C MET A 105 -0.69 4.84 12.90
N ALA A 106 0.56 4.98 13.36
CA ALA A 106 0.91 4.82 14.75
C ALA A 106 2.15 5.63 15.10
N VAL A 107 2.30 5.94 16.37
CA VAL A 107 3.50 6.54 16.96
C VAL A 107 4.05 5.58 17.98
N VAL A 108 5.33 5.28 17.89
CA VAL A 108 6.03 4.35 18.76
C VAL A 108 7.12 5.11 19.51
N ALA A 109 7.10 5.04 20.83
CA ALA A 109 8.19 5.58 21.66
C ALA A 109 9.24 4.50 21.89
N GLY A 110 10.50 4.83 21.65
CA GLY A 110 11.63 3.99 21.97
C GLY A 110 12.05 4.14 23.43
N GLU A 111 12.87 3.23 23.91
CA GLU A 111 13.42 3.20 25.27
C GLU A 111 14.30 4.44 25.55
N GLY A 112 15.09 4.86 24.57
CA GLY A 112 15.91 6.08 24.62
C GLY A 112 15.13 7.39 24.46
N GLY A 113 13.79 7.34 24.37
CA GLY A 113 12.94 8.50 24.18
C GLY A 113 12.83 8.99 22.73
N CYS A 114 13.39 8.26 21.79
CA CYS A 114 13.16 8.51 20.36
C CYS A 114 11.70 8.24 20.00
N VAL A 115 11.20 8.97 19.02
CA VAL A 115 9.82 8.80 18.52
C VAL A 115 9.87 8.32 17.08
N TYR A 116 9.24 7.19 16.85
CA TYR A 116 9.10 6.58 15.53
C TYR A 116 7.67 6.72 15.03
N GLN A 117 7.52 6.95 13.74
CA GLN A 117 6.21 7.08 13.10
C GLN A 117 6.00 5.95 12.10
N LEU A 118 4.93 5.19 12.29
CA LEU A 118 4.44 4.25 11.29
C LEU A 118 3.39 4.96 10.44
N GLU A 119 3.61 5.01 9.15
CA GLU A 119 2.76 5.82 8.25
C GLU A 119 2.61 5.18 6.88
N VAL A 120 1.50 5.51 6.19
CA VAL A 120 1.28 5.15 4.79
C VAL A 120 1.71 6.31 3.91
N LEU A 121 2.59 6.02 2.96
CA LEU A 121 3.20 6.98 2.06
C LEU A 121 2.98 6.58 0.59
N THR A 122 3.18 7.54 -0.31
CA THR A 122 3.41 7.23 -1.72
C THR A 122 4.84 6.70 -1.89
N PRO A 123 5.04 5.57 -2.58
CA PRO A 123 6.36 4.98 -2.76
C PRO A 123 7.33 5.91 -3.49
N GLU A 124 8.59 5.83 -3.14
CA GLU A 124 9.66 6.48 -3.88
C GLU A 124 9.75 5.93 -5.32
N ALA A 125 10.43 6.67 -6.19
CA ALA A 125 10.45 6.38 -7.63
C ALA A 125 10.93 4.96 -7.95
N HIS A 126 11.91 4.46 -7.21
CA HIS A 126 12.51 3.13 -7.40
C HIS A 126 11.64 1.97 -6.85
N MET A 127 10.72 2.26 -5.92
CA MET A 127 9.80 1.28 -5.30
C MET A 127 8.42 1.22 -5.99
N ARG A 128 8.13 2.12 -6.94
CA ARG A 128 6.78 2.24 -7.54
C ARG A 128 6.33 1.03 -8.34
N ASP A 129 7.25 0.19 -8.78
CA ASP A 129 6.90 -1.05 -9.47
C ASP A 129 6.48 -2.16 -8.50
N GLU A 130 6.84 -2.03 -7.23
CA GLU A 130 6.56 -2.99 -6.17
C GLU A 130 5.21 -2.74 -5.49
N GLY A 131 4.78 -1.47 -5.38
CA GLY A 131 3.52 -1.09 -4.76
C GLY A 131 3.03 0.29 -5.20
N GLU A 132 1.77 0.59 -4.94
CA GLU A 132 1.16 1.90 -5.20
C GLU A 132 1.16 2.78 -3.94
N LEU A 133 1.22 2.16 -2.78
CA LEU A 133 1.43 2.75 -1.46
C LEU A 133 2.59 2.03 -0.77
N MET A 134 3.10 2.64 0.27
CA MET A 134 4.21 2.14 1.07
C MET A 134 3.88 2.33 2.55
N LEU A 135 4.02 1.28 3.33
CA LEU A 135 4.06 1.39 4.77
C LEU A 135 5.50 1.68 5.17
N ALA A 136 5.73 2.73 5.92
CA ALA A 136 7.06 3.15 6.33
C ALA A 136 7.14 3.35 7.85
N LEU A 137 8.25 2.92 8.42
CA LEU A 137 8.68 3.32 9.75
C LEU A 137 9.73 4.42 9.59
N SER A 138 9.44 5.60 10.14
CA SER A 138 10.26 6.80 9.98
C SER A 138 10.72 7.33 11.34
N HIS A 139 11.93 7.88 11.38
CA HIS A 139 12.48 8.58 12.55
C HIS A 139 13.19 9.85 12.09
N ALA A 140 12.96 10.97 12.76
CA ALA A 140 13.59 12.26 12.49
C ALA A 140 13.53 12.67 10.99
N GLY A 141 12.48 12.28 10.28
CA GLY A 141 12.27 12.56 8.85
C GLY A 141 12.98 11.61 7.88
N GLY A 142 13.73 10.61 8.39
CA GLY A 142 14.32 9.54 7.60
C GLY A 142 13.49 8.26 7.65
N THR A 143 13.43 7.51 6.55
CA THR A 143 12.78 6.20 6.50
C THR A 143 13.75 5.12 6.96
N VAL A 144 13.39 4.42 8.04
CA VAL A 144 14.17 3.31 8.63
C VAL A 144 13.85 1.99 7.94
N ALA A 145 12.57 1.76 7.70
CA ALA A 145 12.11 0.58 6.97
C ALA A 145 10.87 0.91 6.16
N ALA A 146 10.71 0.25 5.02
CA ALA A 146 9.61 0.48 4.10
C ALA A 146 9.12 -0.82 3.48
N LEU A 147 7.82 -0.93 3.32
CA LEU A 147 7.16 -2.05 2.68
C LEU A 147 6.14 -1.54 1.66
N PRO A 148 6.48 -1.52 0.38
CA PRO A 148 5.53 -1.20 -0.68
C PRO A 148 4.39 -2.20 -0.70
N PHE A 149 3.18 -1.71 -0.96
CA PHE A 149 2.01 -2.57 -1.06
C PHE A 149 0.98 -2.01 -2.04
N ARG A 150 0.04 -2.87 -2.43
CA ARG A 150 -1.13 -2.49 -3.21
C ARG A 150 -2.36 -3.27 -2.77
N PHE A 151 -3.48 -2.61 -2.82
CA PHE A 151 -4.78 -3.26 -2.69
C PHE A 151 -5.17 -3.97 -3.99
N GLY A 152 -5.99 -4.99 -3.88
CA GLY A 152 -6.52 -5.71 -5.02
C GLY A 152 -7.63 -6.65 -4.65
N TYR A 153 -8.01 -7.48 -5.61
CA TYR A 153 -8.99 -8.52 -5.42
C TYR A 153 -8.39 -9.88 -5.75
N CYS A 154 -8.81 -10.90 -5.02
CA CYS A 154 -8.57 -12.31 -5.32
C CYS A 154 -9.89 -13.01 -5.69
N GLY A 155 -9.87 -14.31 -5.92
CA GLY A 155 -11.03 -15.09 -6.40
C GLY A 155 -12.37 -14.68 -5.79
N GLY A 156 -13.35 -14.33 -6.62
CA GLY A 156 -14.68 -13.93 -6.19
C GLY A 156 -14.83 -12.51 -5.62
N ASN A 157 -14.01 -11.56 -6.04
CA ASN A 157 -14.01 -10.16 -5.57
C ASN A 157 -13.69 -9.98 -4.08
N ARG A 158 -12.97 -10.92 -3.46
CA ARG A 158 -12.51 -10.79 -2.09
C ARG A 158 -11.31 -9.83 -2.04
N LEU A 159 -11.27 -8.98 -1.01
CA LEU A 159 -10.18 -8.05 -0.81
C LEU A 159 -8.86 -8.78 -0.53
N ALA A 160 -7.80 -8.30 -1.16
CA ALA A 160 -6.46 -8.83 -0.98
C ALA A 160 -5.44 -7.69 -0.84
N LEU A 161 -4.42 -7.93 -0.05
CA LEU A 161 -3.25 -7.07 0.08
C LEU A 161 -2.05 -7.77 -0.58
N ARG A 162 -1.38 -7.07 -1.47
CA ARG A 162 -0.16 -7.57 -2.12
C ARG A 162 1.01 -6.72 -1.69
N LEU A 163 1.98 -7.37 -1.04
CA LEU A 163 3.19 -6.76 -0.56
C LEU A 163 4.27 -6.82 -1.63
N GLY A 164 5.06 -5.77 -1.71
CA GLY A 164 6.30 -5.71 -2.47
C GLY A 164 7.48 -6.17 -1.61
N ARG A 165 8.70 -5.84 -2.08
CA ARG A 165 9.93 -6.12 -1.34
C ARG A 165 10.03 -5.22 -0.10
N MET A 166 10.47 -5.79 1.01
CA MET A 166 10.77 -5.03 2.20
C MET A 166 12.16 -4.40 2.09
N HIS A 167 12.22 -3.10 2.31
CA HIS A 167 13.44 -2.30 2.31
C HIS A 167 13.75 -1.90 3.74
N VAL A 168 14.98 -2.18 4.18
CA VAL A 168 15.45 -1.90 5.54
C VAL A 168 16.75 -1.10 5.44
N ALA A 169 16.82 0.04 6.12
CA ALA A 169 18.01 0.87 6.13
C ALA A 169 19.14 0.23 6.97
N ALA A 170 20.36 0.65 6.75
CA ALA A 170 21.52 0.12 7.47
C ALA A 170 21.45 0.43 8.98
N GLU A 171 20.78 1.51 9.35
CA GLU A 171 20.62 1.97 10.73
C GLU A 171 19.52 1.22 11.52
N ALA A 172 18.87 0.26 10.89
CA ALA A 172 17.73 -0.45 11.48
C ALA A 172 18.07 -1.16 12.80
N GLU A 173 19.29 -1.72 12.94
CA GLU A 173 19.73 -2.39 14.16
C GLU A 173 19.75 -1.45 15.38
N LEU A 174 20.12 -0.18 15.19
CA LEU A 174 20.09 0.83 16.25
C LEU A 174 18.65 1.14 16.66
N VAL A 175 17.75 1.22 15.69
CA VAL A 175 16.33 1.44 15.91
C VAL A 175 15.69 0.24 16.62
N GLU A 176 16.03 -0.97 16.22
CA GLU A 176 15.56 -2.19 16.86
C GLU A 176 15.99 -2.25 18.33
N THR A 177 17.21 -1.84 18.62
CA THR A 177 17.71 -1.76 20.02
C THR A 177 16.86 -0.78 20.84
N ASP A 178 16.60 0.42 20.31
CA ASP A 178 15.77 1.44 20.99
C ASP A 178 14.29 1.01 21.08
N LEU A 179 13.81 0.17 20.17
CA LEU A 179 12.47 -0.42 20.19
C LEU A 179 12.40 -1.72 21.05
N TYR A 180 13.16 -1.81 22.13
CA TYR A 180 13.18 -2.97 23.03
C TYR A 180 13.61 -4.26 22.32
N GLY A 181 14.45 -4.17 21.31
CA GLY A 181 14.84 -5.31 20.46
C GLY A 181 13.75 -5.76 19.47
N LEU A 182 12.68 -5.00 19.30
CA LEU A 182 11.62 -5.32 18.33
C LEU A 182 12.10 -5.11 16.90
N PRO A 183 12.15 -6.15 16.06
CA PRO A 183 12.57 -6.01 14.68
C PRO A 183 11.71 -5.02 13.91
N VAL A 184 12.31 -4.08 13.18
CA VAL A 184 11.58 -3.08 12.38
C VAL A 184 10.65 -3.73 11.36
N ARG A 185 11.02 -4.90 10.84
CA ARG A 185 10.18 -5.71 9.95
C ARG A 185 8.87 -6.13 10.60
N SER A 186 8.92 -6.46 11.90
CA SER A 186 7.73 -6.84 12.66
C SER A 186 6.80 -5.67 12.88
N VAL A 187 7.33 -4.46 13.10
CA VAL A 187 6.54 -3.23 13.20
C VAL A 187 5.77 -2.96 11.90
N LEU A 188 6.44 -3.11 10.74
CA LEU A 188 5.75 -3.00 9.45
C LEU A 188 4.66 -4.05 9.29
N MET A 189 4.90 -5.29 9.70
CA MET A 189 3.90 -6.35 9.62
C MET A 189 2.70 -6.12 10.54
N ASP A 190 2.90 -5.54 11.72
CA ASP A 190 1.79 -5.14 12.58
C ASP A 190 0.88 -4.11 11.89
N GLY A 191 1.47 -3.16 11.17
CA GLY A 191 0.71 -2.24 10.31
C GLY A 191 -0.04 -2.94 9.18
N VAL A 192 0.58 -3.92 8.52
CA VAL A 192 -0.06 -4.76 7.48
C VAL A 192 -1.27 -5.51 8.06
N TYR A 193 -1.10 -6.13 9.22
CA TYR A 193 -2.20 -6.87 9.88
C TYR A 193 -3.34 -5.94 10.33
N ALA A 194 -3.01 -4.74 10.79
CA ALA A 194 -4.01 -3.73 11.12
C ALA A 194 -4.85 -3.34 9.88
N LEU A 195 -4.18 -3.09 8.74
CA LEU A 195 -4.87 -2.84 7.46
C LEU A 195 -5.74 -4.02 7.05
N ALA A 196 -5.19 -5.22 7.06
CA ALA A 196 -5.89 -6.42 6.62
C ALA A 196 -7.12 -6.73 7.47
N ARG A 197 -6.99 -6.65 8.79
CA ARG A 197 -8.07 -6.91 9.75
C ARG A 197 -9.17 -5.88 9.62
N THR A 198 -8.82 -4.61 9.65
CA THR A 198 -9.81 -3.52 9.66
C THR A 198 -10.58 -3.44 8.34
N LEU A 199 -9.93 -3.73 7.21
CA LEU A 199 -10.58 -3.80 5.89
C LEU A 199 -11.30 -5.13 5.62
N GLY A 200 -11.17 -6.12 6.49
CA GLY A 200 -11.74 -7.46 6.30
C GLY A 200 -11.15 -8.16 5.08
N MET A 201 -9.83 -8.07 4.90
CA MET A 201 -9.13 -8.75 3.82
C MET A 201 -9.11 -10.25 4.04
N THR A 202 -9.08 -11.00 2.96
CA THR A 202 -9.08 -12.47 2.99
C THR A 202 -7.76 -13.08 2.52
N GLU A 203 -6.87 -12.26 1.97
CA GLU A 203 -5.57 -12.71 1.47
C GLU A 203 -4.53 -11.60 1.66
N ILE A 204 -3.39 -11.96 2.23
CA ILE A 204 -2.16 -11.20 2.19
C ILE A 204 -1.16 -12.05 1.41
N SER A 205 -0.51 -11.47 0.40
CA SER A 205 0.47 -12.20 -0.39
C SER A 205 1.66 -11.32 -0.76
N THR A 206 2.83 -11.94 -0.87
CA THR A 206 4.06 -11.31 -1.34
C THR A 206 4.68 -12.13 -2.46
N GLU A 207 5.56 -11.52 -3.26
CA GLU A 207 6.35 -12.21 -4.26
C GLU A 207 7.63 -12.76 -3.60
N LEU A 208 8.26 -13.75 -4.22
CA LEU A 208 9.57 -14.26 -3.79
C LEU A 208 10.61 -13.13 -3.88
N ASP A 209 11.31 -12.88 -2.79
CA ASP A 209 12.37 -11.89 -2.70
C ASP A 209 13.49 -12.34 -1.74
N ASP A 210 14.44 -11.47 -1.45
CA ASP A 210 15.56 -11.76 -0.57
C ASP A 210 15.15 -11.93 0.91
N ASN A 211 13.87 -11.64 1.24
CA ASN A 211 13.30 -11.77 2.58
C ASN A 211 12.54 -13.09 2.81
N ASN A 212 12.79 -14.11 1.99
CA ASN A 212 12.04 -15.38 2.07
C ASN A 212 12.11 -16.05 3.45
N ALA A 213 13.24 -15.96 4.14
CA ALA A 213 13.39 -16.48 5.51
C ALA A 213 12.43 -15.75 6.46
N PHE A 214 12.39 -14.43 6.41
CA PHE A 214 11.48 -13.63 7.21
C PHE A 214 10.00 -13.95 6.91
N TRP A 215 9.64 -14.12 5.63
CA TRP A 215 8.28 -14.50 5.27
C TRP A 215 7.90 -15.88 5.82
N SER A 216 8.84 -16.83 5.82
CA SER A 216 8.65 -18.15 6.42
C SER A 216 8.44 -18.05 7.93
N ASP A 217 9.22 -17.21 8.62
CA ASP A 217 9.07 -16.94 10.06
C ASP A 217 7.70 -16.29 10.38
N CYS A 218 7.16 -15.50 9.47
CA CYS A 218 5.79 -14.99 9.55
C CYS A 218 4.71 -16.06 9.28
N GLY A 219 5.07 -17.30 9.06
CA GLY A 219 4.13 -18.39 8.76
C GLY A 219 3.63 -18.38 7.32
N ALA A 220 4.40 -17.79 6.40
CA ALA A 220 4.02 -17.73 5.00
C ALA A 220 4.05 -19.12 4.36
N THR A 221 3.04 -19.41 3.54
CA THR A 221 2.92 -20.65 2.78
C THR A 221 3.14 -20.36 1.29
N TYR A 222 4.01 -21.15 0.67
CA TYR A 222 4.25 -21.03 -0.77
C TYR A 222 2.98 -21.40 -1.57
N ILE A 223 2.63 -20.55 -2.53
CA ILE A 223 1.53 -20.77 -3.45
C ILE A 223 2.02 -20.75 -4.90
N PRO A 224 1.34 -21.46 -5.83
CA PRO A 224 1.75 -21.49 -7.22
C PRO A 224 1.92 -20.11 -7.85
N GLY A 225 2.95 -19.94 -8.68
CA GLY A 225 3.25 -18.68 -9.37
C GLY A 225 4.28 -17.80 -8.69
N GLY A 226 5.13 -18.37 -7.83
CA GLY A 226 6.28 -17.66 -7.24
C GLY A 226 5.87 -16.66 -6.17
N ARG A 227 4.88 -16.99 -5.34
CA ARG A 227 4.36 -16.12 -4.29
C ARG A 227 4.23 -16.85 -2.97
N PHE A 228 4.21 -16.08 -1.89
CA PHE A 228 3.81 -16.55 -0.57
C PHE A 228 2.43 -15.99 -0.20
N SER A 229 1.62 -16.82 0.44
CA SER A 229 0.42 -16.40 1.18
C SER A 229 0.79 -16.30 2.65
N LEU A 230 0.49 -15.15 3.26
CA LEU A 230 0.70 -14.93 4.68
C LEU A 230 -0.59 -15.20 5.45
N PRO A 231 -0.52 -15.69 6.69
CA PRO A 231 -1.66 -15.77 7.56
C PRO A 231 -2.22 -14.37 7.81
N LEU A 232 -3.53 -14.27 8.10
CA LEU A 232 -4.18 -12.98 8.40
C LEU A 232 -3.90 -12.49 9.83
N GLU A 233 -3.25 -13.31 10.63
CA GLU A 233 -2.85 -13.00 12.01
C GLU A 233 -1.39 -13.36 12.21
N ALA A 234 -0.69 -12.55 13.00
CA ALA A 234 0.70 -12.79 13.35
C ALA A 234 0.83 -14.02 14.25
N GLN A 235 1.10 -15.18 13.67
CA GLN A 235 1.18 -16.44 14.42
C GLN A 235 2.50 -16.60 15.20
N PHE A 236 3.61 -16.16 14.62
CA PHE A 236 4.94 -16.36 15.21
C PHE A 236 5.08 -15.75 16.61
N TRP A 237 4.63 -14.51 16.79
CA TRP A 237 4.81 -13.73 18.00
C TRP A 237 3.94 -14.19 19.19
N HIS A 238 2.93 -14.99 18.92
CA HIS A 238 2.10 -15.62 19.94
C HIS A 238 2.52 -17.05 20.26
N SER A 239 3.54 -17.56 19.55
CA SER A 239 4.03 -18.92 19.77
C SER A 239 4.93 -19.02 21.01
N GLU A 240 4.97 -20.20 21.61
CA GLU A 240 5.87 -20.51 22.70
C GLU A 240 7.35 -20.37 22.28
N ALA A 241 7.67 -20.72 21.03
CA ALA A 241 8.98 -20.54 20.43
C ALA A 241 9.39 -19.07 20.37
N GLY A 242 8.48 -18.16 20.01
CA GLY A 242 8.74 -16.71 20.01
C GLY A 242 9.03 -16.19 21.43
N ARG A 243 8.25 -16.63 22.44
CA ARG A 243 8.49 -16.27 23.84
C ARG A 243 9.86 -16.73 24.34
N THR A 244 10.23 -17.95 24.04
CA THR A 244 11.52 -18.52 24.47
C THR A 244 12.68 -17.81 23.78
N ALA A 245 12.54 -17.44 22.52
CA ALA A 245 13.59 -16.74 21.76
C ALA A 245 13.83 -15.31 22.26
N LEU A 246 12.80 -14.61 22.77
CA LEU A 246 12.89 -13.22 23.22
C LEU A 246 13.24 -13.08 24.71
N GLY A 247 13.00 -14.11 25.52
CA GLY A 247 13.35 -14.10 26.95
C GLY A 247 12.74 -12.90 27.70
N GLU A 248 13.60 -12.17 28.44
CA GLU A 248 13.17 -11.02 29.26
C GLU A 248 12.63 -9.83 28.43
N ALA A 249 13.07 -9.68 27.20
CA ALA A 249 12.57 -8.63 26.30
C ALA A 249 11.12 -8.88 25.81
N TRP A 250 10.56 -10.06 26.07
CA TRP A 250 9.22 -10.43 25.61
C TRP A 250 8.12 -9.46 26.05
N VAL A 251 8.09 -9.09 27.34
CA VAL A 251 7.01 -8.25 27.88
C VAL A 251 7.05 -6.84 27.28
N PRO A 252 8.18 -6.10 27.32
CA PRO A 252 8.25 -4.79 26.69
C PRO A 252 7.89 -4.82 25.21
N GLN A 253 8.38 -5.80 24.46
CA GLN A 253 8.06 -5.94 23.03
C GLN A 253 6.58 -6.19 22.79
N GLN A 254 5.94 -7.07 23.57
CA GLN A 254 4.49 -7.31 23.44
C GLN A 254 3.66 -6.07 23.77
N MET A 255 4.08 -5.28 24.75
CA MET A 255 3.42 -4.01 25.10
C MET A 255 3.56 -3.01 23.94
N ALA A 256 4.76 -2.83 23.40
CA ALA A 256 5.00 -1.96 22.26
C ALA A 256 4.18 -2.38 21.03
N ARG A 257 4.14 -3.68 20.72
CA ARG A 257 3.32 -4.21 19.60
C ARG A 257 1.83 -4.04 19.82
N ALA A 258 1.34 -4.30 21.05
CA ALA A 258 -0.07 -4.08 21.37
C ALA A 258 -0.48 -2.62 21.18
N GLU A 259 0.39 -1.69 21.58
CA GLU A 259 0.17 -0.26 21.38
C GLU A 259 0.17 0.11 19.89
N ILE A 260 1.15 -0.35 19.11
CA ILE A 260 1.21 -0.15 17.66
C ILE A 260 -0.06 -0.66 16.99
N MET A 261 -0.46 -1.89 17.31
CA MET A 261 -1.66 -2.51 16.75
C MET A 261 -2.94 -1.75 17.13
N SER A 262 -3.03 -1.29 18.38
CA SER A 262 -4.16 -0.50 18.87
C SER A 262 -4.29 0.80 18.10
N GLN A 263 -3.20 1.57 18.02
CA GLN A 263 -3.16 2.83 17.29
C GLN A 263 -3.42 2.63 15.78
N ALA A 264 -2.78 1.63 15.17
CA ALA A 264 -2.95 1.34 13.76
C ALA A 264 -4.39 0.93 13.42
N ASN A 265 -5.02 0.07 14.22
CA ASN A 265 -6.42 -0.31 14.03
C ASN A 265 -7.36 0.90 14.17
N ALA A 266 -7.13 1.76 15.17
CA ALA A 266 -7.91 2.98 15.37
C ALA A 266 -7.73 3.95 14.18
N ALA A 267 -6.50 4.16 13.73
CA ALA A 267 -6.20 5.00 12.59
C ALA A 267 -6.87 4.50 11.32
N VAL A 268 -6.67 3.22 10.96
CA VAL A 268 -7.29 2.61 9.76
C VAL A 268 -8.81 2.65 9.87
N GLY A 269 -9.37 2.37 11.04
CA GLY A 269 -10.80 2.49 11.30
C GLY A 269 -11.33 3.89 11.00
N SER A 270 -10.59 4.93 11.39
CA SER A 270 -10.95 6.32 11.12
C SER A 270 -10.88 6.72 9.63
N TRP A 271 -10.11 5.98 8.82
CA TRP A 271 -10.00 6.22 7.38
C TRP A 271 -11.15 5.61 6.58
N LEU A 272 -11.91 4.68 7.18
CA LEU A 272 -12.97 3.99 6.47
C LEU A 272 -14.21 4.87 6.35
N ARG A 273 -15.00 4.58 5.30
CA ARG A 273 -16.33 5.15 5.17
C ARG A 273 -17.24 4.53 6.23
N TYR A 274 -17.76 5.36 7.10
CA TYR A 274 -18.92 4.99 7.89
C TYR A 274 -20.15 5.07 6.98
N ASP A 275 -20.58 3.94 6.49
CA ASP A 275 -21.90 3.83 5.87
C ASP A 275 -22.87 3.36 6.96
N GLU A 276 -23.53 4.29 7.65
CA GLU A 276 -24.54 3.99 8.67
C GLU A 276 -25.67 3.12 8.13
N ALA A 277 -25.86 3.09 6.82
CA ALA A 277 -26.85 2.24 6.15
C ALA A 277 -26.41 0.77 6.01
N ALA A 278 -25.14 0.45 6.21
CA ALA A 278 -24.60 -0.89 6.00
C ALA A 278 -24.66 -1.82 7.22
N HIS A 279 -25.04 -1.31 8.40
CA HIS A 279 -25.17 -2.13 9.62
C HIS A 279 -26.34 -3.13 9.58
N GLY A 280 -27.15 -3.13 8.53
CA GLY A 280 -28.27 -4.06 8.35
C GLY A 280 -28.18 -4.98 7.12
N ARG A 281 -27.16 -4.83 6.28
CA ARG A 281 -27.01 -5.69 5.09
C ARG A 281 -25.57 -6.22 5.01
N ALA A 282 -25.43 -7.54 5.08
CA ALA A 282 -24.19 -8.21 4.77
C ALA A 282 -23.54 -7.57 3.54
N ARG A 283 -22.27 -7.16 3.65
CA ARG A 283 -21.47 -6.49 2.62
C ARG A 283 -21.67 -7.18 1.28
N ARG A 284 -22.54 -6.64 0.42
CA ARG A 284 -22.65 -7.12 -0.96
C ARG A 284 -21.44 -6.55 -1.71
N PRO A 285 -20.62 -7.40 -2.33
CA PRO A 285 -19.58 -6.92 -3.22
C PRO A 285 -20.24 -6.09 -4.31
N VAL A 286 -19.66 -4.91 -4.58
CA VAL A 286 -20.05 -4.08 -5.72
C VAL A 286 -19.82 -4.96 -6.95
N SER A 287 -20.91 -5.29 -7.64
CA SER A 287 -20.86 -6.02 -8.91
C SER A 287 -20.05 -5.20 -9.91
N VAL A 288 -18.81 -5.56 -10.12
CA VAL A 288 -18.04 -5.09 -11.27
C VAL A 288 -18.67 -5.77 -12.48
N ALA A 289 -19.48 -5.01 -13.21
CA ALA A 289 -20.06 -5.48 -14.46
C ALA A 289 -18.94 -6.05 -15.33
N ALA A 290 -19.06 -7.33 -15.63
CA ALA A 290 -18.15 -8.00 -16.56
C ALA A 290 -18.21 -7.27 -17.90
N VAL A 291 -17.16 -6.54 -18.20
CA VAL A 291 -16.96 -6.00 -19.56
C VAL A 291 -16.47 -7.17 -20.40
N LYS A 292 -17.39 -7.72 -21.20
CA LYS A 292 -17.09 -8.60 -22.33
C LYS A 292 -16.20 -7.91 -23.35
#